data_ffa9845e131d33b8de145e7f7b493d57
#
_entry.id   ffa9845e131d33b8de145e7f7b493d57
#
_cell.length_a   1.000
_cell.length_b   1.000
_cell.length_c   1.000
_cell.angle_alpha   90.00
_cell.angle_beta   90.00
_cell.angle_gamma   90.00
#
_symmetry.space_group_name_H-M   'P 1'
#
loop_
_entity.id
_entity.type
_entity.pdbx_description
1 polymer ?
#
loop_
_entity_poly.entity_id
_entity_poly.type
_entity_poly.pdbx_seq_one_letter_code
_entity_poly.pdbx_strand_id
1 'polypeptide(L)'
;QDHDGSHIKGLVLNLFHVFWPSLLEHGFVEEFITPIVKVTDRASKQVHVFFTLAEYRHWMQTHGVKPSLLHVKYYKGLGTNTAAEGKEYFRNLAQHRIAFQWKGPQDADALELAFKRSRADDRKVWLNDLLGNGHSTESAVQDLSLVVKPTAEAEGQGFCRTLSVSDFVHKELILFSHADNVRNIPSLVDGLKPGQRKVLYTCLKRDGSKEIKVAQLAGAVAEQTAYHHGEVSLHSTIVNMAQDYVGSNNLPLLCPLGQFGTRLQGGKDHASARYIFTMLQPYTRLLYHPHDDLILRPVEEDGQLVEPASYFPVVPSILINGSLGLGTGYSTYIPPFHP
;
A
#
# COMPACT_ATOMS: atom_id res chain seq x y z
N GLN A 1 1.88 11.51 0.21
CA GLN A 1 2.39 10.24 -0.35
C GLN A 1 1.66 9.07 0.31
N ASP A 2 1.67 7.91 -0.35
CA ASP A 2 1.19 6.65 0.20
C ASP A 2 2.17 6.08 1.24
N HIS A 3 1.85 4.90 1.79
CA HIS A 3 2.69 4.25 2.80
C HIS A 3 4.10 3.91 2.29
N ASP A 4 4.28 3.64 0.99
CA ASP A 4 5.58 3.38 0.38
C ASP A 4 6.48 4.63 0.44
N GLY A 5 5.92 5.83 0.35
CA GLY A 5 6.63 7.08 0.56
C GLY A 5 7.17 7.24 1.98
N SER A 6 6.40 6.82 2.98
CA SER A 6 6.86 6.80 4.38
C SER A 6 8.01 5.81 4.59
N HIS A 7 8.01 4.68 3.88
CA HIS A 7 9.12 3.74 3.91
C HIS A 7 10.41 4.36 3.32
N ILE A 8 10.31 5.00 2.16
CA ILE A 8 11.46 5.68 1.53
C ILE A 8 12.03 6.74 2.48
N LYS A 9 11.16 7.54 3.11
CA LYS A 9 11.54 8.51 4.13
C LYS A 9 12.29 7.86 5.29
N GLY A 10 11.77 6.76 5.83
CA GLY A 10 12.42 6.00 6.88
C GLY A 10 13.79 5.47 6.49
N LEU A 11 13.94 4.94 5.27
CA LEU A 11 15.24 4.49 4.75
C LEU A 11 16.25 5.63 4.68
N VAL A 12 15.84 6.84 4.26
CA VAL A 12 16.71 8.02 4.23
C VAL A 12 17.11 8.46 5.63
N LEU A 13 16.17 8.48 6.58
CA LEU A 13 16.49 8.79 7.99
C LEU A 13 17.46 7.76 8.57
N ASN A 14 17.24 6.47 8.30
CA ASN A 14 18.15 5.42 8.74
C ASN A 14 19.53 5.52 8.09
N LEU A 15 19.63 5.93 6.82
CA LEU A 15 20.91 6.20 6.16
C LEU A 15 21.70 7.30 6.91
N PHE A 16 21.04 8.41 7.25
CA PHE A 16 21.67 9.48 8.03
C PHE A 16 22.06 9.00 9.43
N HIS A 17 21.20 8.25 10.09
CA HIS A 17 21.48 7.69 11.41
C HIS A 17 22.74 6.81 11.41
N VAL A 18 22.92 5.95 10.40
CA VAL A 18 24.06 5.03 10.32
C VAL A 18 25.35 5.71 9.92
N PHE A 19 25.30 6.63 8.95
CA PHE A 19 26.52 7.20 8.36
C PHE A 19 26.86 8.61 8.88
N TRP A 20 25.85 9.41 9.23
CA TRP A 20 26.04 10.82 9.65
C TRP A 20 25.05 11.22 10.75
N PRO A 21 25.08 10.57 11.93
CA PRO A 21 24.10 10.82 13.00
C PRO A 21 24.06 12.28 13.44
N SER A 22 25.18 12.97 13.40
CA SER A 22 25.25 14.41 13.73
C SER A 22 24.34 15.29 12.88
N LEU A 23 24.00 14.89 11.66
CA LEU A 23 23.05 15.65 10.82
C LEU A 23 21.64 15.59 11.38
N LEU A 24 21.24 14.45 11.99
CA LEU A 24 19.96 14.33 12.68
C LEU A 24 19.97 15.10 14.00
N GLU A 25 21.06 14.98 14.77
CA GLU A 25 21.24 15.67 16.07
C GLU A 25 21.19 17.20 15.93
N HIS A 26 21.69 17.73 14.83
CA HIS A 26 21.69 19.18 14.55
C HIS A 26 20.46 19.65 13.74
N GLY A 27 19.45 18.79 13.55
CA GLY A 27 18.21 19.15 12.84
C GLY A 27 18.39 19.52 11.37
N PHE A 28 19.40 18.93 10.71
CA PHE A 28 19.70 19.21 9.30
C PHE A 28 18.65 18.64 8.34
N VAL A 29 17.94 17.57 8.74
CA VAL A 29 17.00 16.86 7.88
C VAL A 29 15.59 17.40 8.07
N GLU A 30 14.97 17.78 6.96
CA GLU A 30 13.61 18.26 6.90
C GLU A 30 12.80 17.51 5.83
N GLU A 31 11.52 17.40 6.06
CA GLU A 31 10.57 16.88 5.08
C GLU A 31 9.84 18.02 4.38
N PHE A 32 9.74 17.93 3.05
CA PHE A 32 8.87 18.78 2.25
C PHE A 32 7.53 18.06 2.04
N ILE A 33 6.45 18.65 2.54
CA ILE A 33 5.11 18.07 2.44
C ILE A 33 4.26 18.82 1.42
N THR A 34 3.43 18.09 0.69
CA THR A 34 2.42 18.63 -0.22
C THR A 34 1.04 18.17 0.20
N PRO A 35 -0.01 18.92 -0.15
CA PRO A 35 -1.37 18.52 0.17
C PRO A 35 -1.71 17.14 -0.37
N ILE A 36 -2.44 16.34 0.41
CA ILE A 36 -3.02 15.05 -0.01
C ILE A 36 -4.41 15.28 -0.58
N VAL A 37 -5.17 16.24 -0.01
CA VAL A 37 -6.53 16.56 -0.45
C VAL A 37 -6.69 18.06 -0.58
N LYS A 38 -7.29 18.50 -1.69
CA LYS A 38 -7.72 19.88 -1.92
C LYS A 38 -9.23 19.86 -2.20
N VAL A 39 -9.98 20.59 -1.40
CA VAL A 39 -11.43 20.68 -1.53
C VAL A 39 -11.79 22.09 -1.97
N THR A 40 -12.55 22.19 -3.03
CA THR A 40 -13.11 23.48 -3.49
C THR A 40 -14.61 23.44 -3.32
N ASP A 41 -15.16 24.33 -2.52
CA ASP A 41 -16.60 24.55 -2.45
C ASP A 41 -17.09 25.19 -3.75
N ARG A 42 -18.05 24.56 -4.41
CA ARG A 42 -18.59 25.04 -5.70
C ARG A 42 -19.36 26.33 -5.59
N ALA A 43 -19.98 26.60 -4.43
CA ALA A 43 -20.79 27.78 -4.19
C ALA A 43 -19.94 28.99 -3.80
N SER A 44 -19.12 28.87 -2.75
CA SER A 44 -18.29 29.95 -2.22
C SER A 44 -16.96 30.12 -2.95
N LYS A 45 -16.53 29.15 -3.76
CA LYS A 45 -15.19 29.07 -4.37
C LYS A 45 -14.05 29.00 -3.37
N GLN A 46 -14.36 28.82 -2.09
CA GLN A 46 -13.37 28.68 -1.05
C GLN A 46 -12.60 27.37 -1.23
N VAL A 47 -11.30 27.42 -1.00
CA VAL A 47 -10.39 26.26 -1.15
C VAL A 47 -9.87 25.89 0.22
N HIS A 48 -10.05 24.62 0.58
CA HIS A 48 -9.49 24.00 1.79
C HIS A 48 -8.42 23.00 1.40
N VAL A 49 -7.32 23.00 2.13
CA VAL A 49 -6.13 22.19 1.83
C VAL A 49 -5.82 21.32 3.05
N PHE A 50 -5.65 20.01 2.84
CA PHE A 50 -5.39 19.05 3.89
C PHE A 50 -4.12 18.26 3.58
N PHE A 51 -3.26 18.13 4.58
CA PHE A 51 -1.99 17.41 4.47
C PHE A 51 -2.11 15.95 4.91
N THR A 52 -3.21 15.59 5.60
CA THR A 52 -3.54 14.21 5.97
C THR A 52 -4.99 13.88 5.65
N LEU A 53 -5.28 12.60 5.43
CA LEU A 53 -6.66 12.12 5.27
C LEU A 53 -7.48 12.29 6.55
N ALA A 54 -6.83 12.22 7.71
CA ALA A 54 -7.47 12.42 8.99
C ALA A 54 -7.97 13.85 9.17
N GLU A 55 -7.16 14.87 8.80
CA GLU A 55 -7.59 16.27 8.78
C GLU A 55 -8.82 16.46 7.89
N TYR A 56 -8.81 15.88 6.69
CA TYR A 56 -9.93 15.96 5.76
C TYR A 56 -11.20 15.30 6.29
N ARG A 57 -11.10 14.07 6.83
CA ARG A 57 -12.24 13.35 7.41
C ARG A 57 -12.83 14.11 8.61
N HIS A 58 -11.99 14.61 9.50
CA HIS A 58 -12.42 15.42 10.64
C HIS A 58 -13.14 16.70 10.19
N TRP A 59 -12.59 17.38 9.19
CA TRP A 59 -13.21 18.57 8.62
C TRP A 59 -14.59 18.25 8.03
N MET A 60 -14.72 17.15 7.27
CA MET A 60 -16.01 16.71 6.70
C MET A 60 -17.06 16.43 7.79
N GLN A 61 -16.66 15.80 8.90
CA GLN A 61 -17.55 15.48 10.01
C GLN A 61 -18.00 16.72 10.76
N THR A 62 -17.11 17.69 10.98
CA THR A 62 -17.40 18.88 11.80
C THR A 62 -18.18 19.95 11.05
N HIS A 63 -18.03 20.06 9.73
CA HIS A 63 -18.65 21.13 8.94
C HIS A 63 -19.97 20.74 8.28
N GLY A 64 -20.36 19.45 8.31
CA GLY A 64 -21.67 18.98 7.80
C GLY A 64 -21.97 19.32 6.35
N VAL A 65 -20.94 19.55 5.53
CA VAL A 65 -21.10 19.98 4.14
C VAL A 65 -21.49 18.79 3.27
N LYS A 66 -22.51 18.99 2.42
CA LYS A 66 -22.94 17.93 1.49
C LYS A 66 -21.84 17.64 0.46
N PRO A 67 -21.39 16.39 0.31
CA PRO A 67 -20.32 16.02 -0.64
C PRO A 67 -20.58 16.47 -2.09
N SER A 68 -21.86 16.54 -2.50
CA SER A 68 -22.25 16.96 -3.85
C SER A 68 -21.91 18.42 -4.18
N LEU A 69 -21.73 19.27 -3.18
CA LEU A 69 -21.36 20.68 -3.33
C LEU A 69 -19.84 20.89 -3.39
N LEU A 70 -19.07 19.86 -3.13
CA LEU A 70 -17.62 19.91 -3.06
C LEU A 70 -16.99 19.35 -4.35
N HIS A 71 -15.91 19.97 -4.78
CA HIS A 71 -14.98 19.41 -5.74
C HIS A 71 -13.74 18.95 -4.98
N VAL A 72 -13.58 17.64 -4.82
CA VAL A 72 -12.47 17.02 -4.08
C VAL A 72 -11.42 16.55 -5.07
N LYS A 73 -10.17 17.00 -4.90
CA LYS A 73 -9.01 16.55 -5.68
C LYS A 73 -8.05 15.84 -4.74
N TYR A 74 -7.79 14.57 -5.01
CA TYR A 74 -6.79 13.77 -4.31
C TYR A 74 -5.44 13.84 -5.04
N TYR A 75 -4.36 13.94 -4.26
CA TYR A 75 -3.00 13.96 -4.77
C TYR A 75 -2.26 12.72 -4.27
N LYS A 76 -1.88 11.82 -5.19
CA LYS A 76 -1.14 10.59 -4.87
C LYS A 76 0.38 10.78 -4.92
N GLY A 77 0.84 11.99 -5.21
CA GLY A 77 2.24 12.38 -5.34
C GLY A 77 2.36 13.68 -6.14
N LEU A 78 3.59 14.08 -6.47
CA LEU A 78 3.85 15.33 -7.19
C LEU A 78 3.40 15.32 -8.66
N GLY A 79 3.19 14.14 -9.27
CA GLY A 79 2.84 14.00 -10.69
C GLY A 79 1.47 14.59 -11.07
N THR A 80 0.57 14.80 -10.12
CA THR A 80 -0.76 15.39 -10.35
C THR A 80 -0.82 16.89 -10.06
N ASN A 81 0.28 17.49 -9.61
CA ASN A 81 0.37 18.92 -9.32
C ASN A 81 0.62 19.71 -10.61
N THR A 82 0.00 20.87 -10.71
CA THR A 82 0.29 21.85 -11.77
C THR A 82 1.54 22.65 -11.42
N ALA A 83 2.16 23.25 -12.44
CA ALA A 83 3.30 24.16 -12.24
C ALA A 83 2.95 25.37 -11.36
N ALA A 84 1.69 25.82 -11.39
CA ALA A 84 1.21 26.92 -10.53
C ALA A 84 1.16 26.51 -9.07
N GLU A 85 0.63 25.30 -8.78
CA GLU A 85 0.61 24.73 -7.43
C GLU A 85 2.04 24.54 -6.90
N GLY A 86 2.96 24.02 -7.71
CA GLY A 86 4.37 23.91 -7.32
C GLY A 86 4.99 25.26 -6.94
N LYS A 87 4.73 26.30 -7.70
CA LYS A 87 5.20 27.66 -7.37
C LYS A 87 4.58 28.19 -6.07
N GLU A 88 3.31 27.89 -5.81
CA GLU A 88 2.62 28.26 -4.58
C GLU A 88 3.26 27.59 -3.35
N TYR A 89 3.60 26.30 -3.44
CA TYR A 89 4.25 25.56 -2.34
C TYR A 89 5.60 26.16 -1.96
N PHE A 90 6.41 26.54 -2.96
CA PHE A 90 7.70 27.17 -2.69
C PHE A 90 7.59 28.61 -2.21
N ARG A 91 6.54 29.35 -2.57
CA ARG A 91 6.27 30.68 -2.00
C ARG A 91 5.90 30.62 -0.53
N ASN A 92 5.18 29.55 -0.15
CA ASN A 92 4.71 29.31 1.21
C ASN A 92 5.51 28.18 1.89
N LEU A 93 6.83 28.13 1.64
CA LEU A 93 7.68 27.02 2.04
C LEU A 93 7.56 26.66 3.52
N ALA A 94 7.39 27.64 4.40
CA ALA A 94 7.24 27.43 5.83
C ALA A 94 6.06 26.51 6.20
N GLN A 95 4.96 26.55 5.44
CA GLN A 95 3.79 25.69 5.65
C GLN A 95 4.00 24.27 5.13
N HIS A 96 4.98 24.08 4.24
CA HIS A 96 5.30 22.84 3.55
C HIS A 96 6.55 22.15 4.08
N ARG A 97 7.09 22.57 5.24
CA ARG A 97 8.26 21.98 5.88
C ARG A 97 7.87 21.34 7.21
N ILE A 98 8.43 20.17 7.46
CA ILE A 98 8.46 19.52 8.77
C ILE A 98 9.93 19.29 9.13
N ALA A 99 10.37 19.86 10.23
CA ALA A 99 11.71 19.63 10.75
C ALA A 99 11.70 18.36 11.62
N PHE A 100 12.63 17.42 11.35
CA PHE A 100 12.85 16.29 12.22
C PHE A 100 13.58 16.71 13.47
N GLN A 101 13.02 16.35 14.63
CA GLN A 101 13.64 16.57 15.93
C GLN A 101 14.30 15.28 16.41
N TRP A 102 15.55 15.39 16.80
CA TRP A 102 16.29 14.33 17.46
C TRP A 102 16.26 14.52 18.97
N LYS A 103 15.61 13.59 19.69
CA LYS A 103 15.44 13.64 21.15
C LYS A 103 16.43 12.74 21.89
N GLY A 104 17.38 12.13 21.16
CA GLY A 104 18.43 11.30 21.74
C GLY A 104 18.22 9.79 21.56
N PRO A 105 18.62 8.97 22.58
CA PRO A 105 18.69 7.50 22.43
C PRO A 105 17.38 6.82 22.03
N GLN A 106 16.24 7.39 22.40
CA GLN A 106 14.92 6.84 22.03
C GLN A 106 14.67 6.89 20.52
N ASP A 107 15.18 7.92 19.83
CA ASP A 107 15.03 8.04 18.38
C ASP A 107 15.96 7.07 17.66
N ALA A 108 17.18 6.86 18.20
CA ALA A 108 18.09 5.83 17.71
C ALA A 108 17.48 4.43 17.85
N ASP A 109 16.92 4.11 19.01
CA ASP A 109 16.26 2.83 19.27
C ASP A 109 15.07 2.60 18.34
N ALA A 110 14.27 3.62 18.08
CA ALA A 110 13.14 3.54 17.15
C ALA A 110 13.59 3.22 15.71
N LEU A 111 14.64 3.85 15.20
CA LEU A 111 15.22 3.52 13.89
C LEU A 111 15.82 2.11 13.86
N GLU A 112 16.54 1.73 14.92
CA GLU A 112 17.06 0.36 15.03
C GLU A 112 15.93 -0.68 15.10
N LEU A 113 14.85 -0.42 15.83
CA LEU A 113 13.65 -1.26 15.85
C LEU A 113 13.12 -1.48 14.44
N ALA A 114 12.99 -0.41 13.67
CA ALA A 114 12.42 -0.49 12.32
C ALA A 114 13.34 -1.21 11.31
N PHE A 115 14.66 -0.96 11.34
CA PHE A 115 15.56 -1.33 10.25
C PHE A 115 16.65 -2.35 10.60
N LYS A 116 16.99 -2.54 11.88
CA LYS A 116 18.06 -3.46 12.26
C LYS A 116 17.64 -4.91 12.09
N ARG A 117 18.43 -5.68 11.32
CA ARG A 117 18.12 -7.08 11.00
C ARG A 117 17.88 -7.95 12.25
N SER A 118 18.67 -7.77 13.30
CA SER A 118 18.57 -8.57 14.53
C SER A 118 17.31 -8.32 15.37
N ARG A 119 16.54 -7.25 15.08
CA ARG A 119 15.35 -6.88 15.83
C ARG A 119 14.03 -7.33 15.17
N ALA A 120 14.05 -8.42 14.40
CA ALA A 120 12.85 -8.92 13.71
C ALA A 120 11.73 -9.33 14.70
N ASP A 121 12.10 -9.93 15.84
CA ASP A 121 11.11 -10.35 16.85
C ASP A 121 10.53 -9.14 17.61
N ASP A 122 11.32 -8.11 17.88
CA ASP A 122 10.84 -6.87 18.47
C ASP A 122 9.82 -6.17 17.55
N ARG A 123 10.05 -6.22 16.21
CA ARG A 123 9.08 -5.70 15.23
C ARG A 123 7.74 -6.44 15.26
N LYS A 124 7.72 -7.73 15.55
CA LYS A 124 6.47 -8.51 15.71
C LYS A 124 5.67 -7.99 16.91
N VAL A 125 6.35 -7.77 18.04
CA VAL A 125 5.72 -7.19 19.24
C VAL A 125 5.16 -5.80 18.92
N TRP A 126 5.99 -4.93 18.33
CA TRP A 126 5.61 -3.59 17.92
C TRP A 126 4.36 -3.55 17.03
N LEU A 127 4.27 -4.45 16.03
CA LEU A 127 3.11 -4.54 15.14
C LEU A 127 1.88 -5.15 15.82
N ASN A 128 2.09 -6.14 16.71
CA ASN A 128 0.99 -6.75 17.46
C ASN A 128 0.36 -5.77 18.45
N ASP A 129 1.15 -4.89 19.06
CA ASP A 129 0.63 -3.85 19.96
C ASP A 129 -0.31 -2.88 19.21
N LEU A 130 -0.01 -2.58 17.95
CA LEU A 130 -0.91 -1.80 17.09
C LEU A 130 -2.25 -2.51 16.85
N LEU A 131 -2.22 -3.83 16.60
CA LEU A 131 -3.41 -4.64 16.31
C LEU A 131 -4.18 -5.00 17.59
N GLY A 132 -3.46 -5.26 18.70
CA GLY A 132 -4.02 -5.70 19.98
C GLY A 132 -4.79 -4.62 20.74
N ASN A 133 -4.45 -3.34 20.52
CA ASN A 133 -5.12 -2.20 21.17
C ASN A 133 -6.49 -1.84 20.53
N GLY A 134 -7.04 -2.69 19.65
CA GLY A 134 -8.35 -2.45 19.01
C GLY A 134 -8.41 -1.20 18.14
N HIS A 135 -7.27 -0.59 17.88
CA HIS A 135 -7.17 0.49 16.91
C HIS A 135 -7.35 -0.11 15.52
N SER A 136 -8.50 0.15 14.90
CA SER A 136 -8.58 0.07 13.45
C SER A 136 -7.44 0.91 12.89
N THR A 137 -6.87 0.52 11.76
CA THR A 137 -5.88 1.36 11.03
C THR A 137 -6.37 2.80 10.87
N GLU A 138 -7.67 3.02 10.82
CA GLU A 138 -8.32 4.33 10.81
C GLU A 138 -8.13 5.12 12.12
N SER A 139 -8.14 4.47 13.28
CA SER A 139 -7.91 5.13 14.57
C SER A 139 -6.43 5.52 14.75
N ALA A 140 -5.51 4.66 14.33
CA ALA A 140 -4.07 4.99 14.34
C ALA A 140 -3.75 6.15 13.38
N VAL A 141 -4.45 6.25 12.25
CA VAL A 141 -4.34 7.39 11.32
C VAL A 141 -4.92 8.67 11.91
N GLN A 142 -5.94 8.60 12.78
CA GLN A 142 -6.47 9.78 13.49
C GLN A 142 -5.47 10.36 14.49
N ASP A 143 -4.68 9.52 15.15
CA ASP A 143 -3.63 9.98 16.07
C ASP A 143 -2.45 10.67 15.36
N LEU A 144 -2.18 10.33 14.08
CA LEU A 144 -1.15 11.00 13.29
C LEU A 144 -1.42 12.49 13.04
N SER A 145 -2.68 12.88 12.90
CA SER A 145 -3.05 14.29 12.74
C SER A 145 -2.72 15.15 13.96
N LEU A 146 -2.60 14.52 15.13
CA LEU A 146 -2.25 15.19 16.39
C LEU A 146 -0.73 15.38 16.58
N VAL A 147 0.11 14.68 15.80
CA VAL A 147 1.57 14.66 15.98
C VAL A 147 2.26 15.85 15.32
N VAL A 148 1.68 16.38 14.28
CA VAL A 148 2.21 17.57 13.61
C VAL A 148 1.65 18.84 14.28
N LYS A 149 2.01 19.08 15.54
CA LYS A 149 1.59 20.29 16.25
C LYS A 149 2.27 21.51 15.63
N PRO A 150 1.52 22.58 15.32
CA PRO A 150 2.15 23.88 15.10
C PRO A 150 2.80 24.28 16.43
N THR A 151 4.10 24.54 16.41
CA THR A 151 4.80 25.11 17.56
C THR A 151 4.29 26.53 17.74
N ALA A 152 3.68 26.80 18.90
CA ALA A 152 3.09 28.11 19.28
C ALA A 152 4.13 29.22 19.52
N GLU A 153 5.40 29.00 19.25
CA GLU A 153 6.52 29.91 19.60
C GLU A 153 7.11 30.68 18.41
N ALA A 154 6.39 30.83 17.34
CA ALA A 154 6.88 31.65 16.21
C ALA A 154 5.88 32.74 15.79
N GLU A 155 5.45 33.57 16.71
CA GLU A 155 4.97 34.92 16.36
C GLU A 155 6.16 35.70 15.80
N GLY A 156 6.42 35.57 14.48
CA GLY A 156 7.46 36.34 13.76
C GLY A 156 8.33 35.56 12.78
N GLN A 157 8.44 34.24 12.85
CA GLN A 157 9.12 33.42 11.85
C GLN A 157 8.22 32.24 11.49
N GLY A 158 7.86 32.12 10.21
CA GLY A 158 6.88 31.23 9.62
C GLY A 158 6.69 29.87 10.29
N PHE A 159 5.46 29.37 10.31
CA PHE A 159 5.02 28.07 10.84
C PHE A 159 6.01 26.96 10.48
N CYS A 160 6.80 26.50 11.45
CA CYS A 160 7.60 25.29 11.29
C CYS A 160 6.93 24.16 12.07
N ARG A 161 6.47 23.13 11.35
CA ARG A 161 5.97 21.90 11.96
C ARG A 161 7.17 21.06 12.37
N THR A 162 7.09 20.39 13.50
CA THR A 162 8.16 19.52 13.98
C THR A 162 7.64 18.12 14.23
N LEU A 163 8.46 17.10 13.94
CA LEU A 163 8.14 15.70 14.16
C LEU A 163 9.38 15.00 14.75
N SER A 164 9.24 14.31 15.90
CA SER A 164 10.35 13.51 16.39
C SER A 164 10.53 12.25 15.53
N VAL A 165 11.78 11.78 15.43
CA VAL A 165 12.07 10.56 14.67
C VAL A 165 11.33 9.36 15.27
N SER A 166 11.24 9.27 16.57
CA SER A 166 10.48 8.24 17.28
C SER A 166 8.99 8.30 16.95
N ASP A 167 8.38 9.49 16.96
CA ASP A 167 6.96 9.63 16.57
C ASP A 167 6.74 9.23 15.12
N PHE A 168 7.65 9.60 14.20
CA PHE A 168 7.58 9.17 12.82
C PHE A 168 7.58 7.64 12.71
N VAL A 169 8.49 6.95 13.41
CA VAL A 169 8.57 5.49 13.38
C VAL A 169 7.31 4.84 13.94
N HIS A 170 6.86 5.27 15.13
CA HIS A 170 5.77 4.60 15.85
C HIS A 170 4.36 4.98 15.35
N LYS A 171 4.19 6.08 14.62
CA LYS A 171 2.87 6.56 14.20
C LYS A 171 2.68 6.55 12.68
N GLU A 172 3.75 6.81 11.90
CA GLU A 172 3.67 6.86 10.44
C GLU A 172 4.27 5.61 9.78
N LEU A 173 5.53 5.27 10.08
CA LEU A 173 6.21 4.13 9.47
C LEU A 173 5.57 2.80 9.82
N ILE A 174 4.95 2.68 10.99
CA ILE A 174 4.22 1.48 11.41
C ILE A 174 3.06 1.16 10.47
N LEU A 175 2.41 2.17 9.89
CA LEU A 175 1.31 1.98 8.93
C LEU A 175 1.81 1.36 7.62
N PHE A 176 2.99 1.78 7.15
CA PHE A 176 3.65 1.08 6.04
C PHE A 176 3.95 -0.36 6.41
N SER A 177 4.54 -0.61 7.58
CA SER A 177 4.91 -1.95 8.04
C SER A 177 3.70 -2.90 8.11
N HIS A 178 2.56 -2.39 8.55
CA HIS A 178 1.30 -3.13 8.52
C HIS A 178 0.81 -3.38 7.09
N ALA A 179 0.77 -2.36 6.24
CA ALA A 179 0.36 -2.48 4.84
C ALA A 179 1.26 -3.44 4.04
N ASP A 180 2.57 -3.44 4.34
CA ASP A 180 3.54 -4.36 3.77
C ASP A 180 3.21 -5.83 4.11
N ASN A 181 2.86 -6.11 5.37
CA ASN A 181 2.43 -7.44 5.79
C ASN A 181 1.12 -7.86 5.10
N VAL A 182 0.12 -6.99 5.05
CA VAL A 182 -1.15 -7.27 4.37
C VAL A 182 -0.94 -7.57 2.89
N ARG A 183 -0.04 -6.83 2.22
CA ARG A 183 0.27 -6.99 0.79
C ARG A 183 1.04 -8.28 0.48
N ASN A 184 1.94 -8.70 1.37
CA ASN A 184 2.91 -9.75 1.08
C ASN A 184 2.61 -11.10 1.74
N ILE A 185 1.89 -11.13 2.86
CA ILE A 185 1.50 -12.37 3.53
C ILE A 185 0.15 -12.84 2.97
N PRO A 186 0.02 -14.10 2.52
CA PRO A 186 -1.24 -14.61 1.98
C PRO A 186 -2.32 -14.71 3.06
N SER A 187 -3.57 -14.53 2.66
CA SER A 187 -4.71 -14.84 3.51
C SER A 187 -4.80 -16.34 3.76
N LEU A 188 -5.05 -16.76 4.99
CA LEU A 188 -5.28 -18.17 5.33
C LEU A 188 -6.56 -18.71 4.67
N VAL A 189 -7.56 -17.85 4.45
CA VAL A 189 -8.89 -18.25 3.96
C VAL A 189 -8.84 -18.69 2.49
N ASP A 190 -8.23 -17.89 1.62
CA ASP A 190 -8.20 -18.14 0.17
C ASP A 190 -6.81 -18.43 -0.39
N GLY A 191 -5.77 -18.32 0.45
CA GLY A 191 -4.39 -18.51 0.03
C GLY A 191 -3.84 -17.42 -0.89
N LEU A 192 -4.57 -16.33 -1.07
CA LEU A 192 -4.22 -15.27 -2.00
C LEU A 192 -3.63 -14.05 -1.29
N LYS A 193 -2.70 -13.40 -1.95
CA LYS A 193 -2.29 -12.03 -1.63
C LYS A 193 -3.28 -11.05 -2.27
N PRO A 194 -3.42 -9.81 -1.76
CA PRO A 194 -4.35 -8.83 -2.34
C PRO A 194 -4.22 -8.64 -3.85
N GLY A 195 -2.99 -8.52 -4.36
CA GLY A 195 -2.76 -8.39 -5.81
C GLY A 195 -3.26 -9.60 -6.61
N GLN A 196 -3.09 -10.82 -6.09
CA GLN A 196 -3.60 -12.04 -6.71
C GLN A 196 -5.14 -12.07 -6.69
N ARG A 197 -5.75 -11.61 -5.58
CA ARG A 197 -7.21 -11.52 -5.45
C ARG A 197 -7.80 -10.53 -6.43
N LYS A 198 -7.16 -9.37 -6.64
CA LYS A 198 -7.54 -8.38 -7.65
C LYS A 198 -7.47 -8.96 -9.08
N VAL A 199 -6.43 -9.71 -9.40
CA VAL A 199 -6.31 -10.40 -10.70
C VAL A 199 -7.43 -11.42 -10.87
N LEU A 200 -7.65 -12.30 -9.89
CA LEU A 200 -8.71 -13.31 -9.94
C LEU A 200 -10.09 -12.65 -10.10
N TYR A 201 -10.40 -11.63 -9.31
CA TYR A 201 -11.67 -10.88 -9.41
C TYR A 201 -11.92 -10.35 -10.82
N THR A 202 -10.93 -9.69 -11.40
CA THR A 202 -11.05 -9.13 -12.75
C THR A 202 -11.30 -10.24 -13.79
N CYS A 203 -10.61 -11.39 -13.65
CA CYS A 203 -10.80 -12.53 -14.54
C CYS A 203 -12.18 -13.17 -14.37
N LEU A 204 -12.69 -13.29 -13.14
CA LEU A 204 -14.01 -13.86 -12.84
C LEU A 204 -15.17 -12.96 -13.32
N LYS A 205 -14.97 -11.63 -13.27
CA LYS A 205 -15.96 -10.64 -13.69
C LYS A 205 -16.03 -10.49 -15.21
N ARG A 206 -14.96 -10.80 -15.91
CA ARG A 206 -14.91 -10.85 -17.38
C ARG A 206 -15.36 -12.24 -17.86
N ASP A 207 -15.56 -12.36 -19.17
CA ASP A 207 -15.61 -13.67 -19.82
C ASP A 207 -14.22 -14.32 -19.79
N GLY A 208 -13.93 -15.00 -18.67
CA GLY A 208 -12.61 -15.58 -18.39
C GLY A 208 -12.20 -16.70 -19.34
N SER A 209 -13.09 -17.15 -20.23
CA SER A 209 -12.82 -18.16 -21.27
C SER A 209 -12.06 -17.60 -22.48
N LYS A 210 -11.94 -16.27 -22.61
CA LYS A 210 -11.26 -15.62 -23.73
C LYS A 210 -9.83 -15.23 -23.37
N GLU A 211 -8.93 -15.56 -24.28
CA GLU A 211 -7.53 -15.15 -24.17
C GLU A 211 -7.38 -13.64 -24.13
N ILE A 212 -6.47 -13.18 -23.28
CA ILE A 212 -6.11 -11.77 -23.15
C ILE A 212 -4.58 -11.65 -22.98
N LYS A 213 -3.97 -10.63 -23.58
CA LYS A 213 -2.55 -10.33 -23.30
C LYS A 213 -2.34 -9.99 -21.82
N VAL A 214 -1.27 -10.49 -21.24
CA VAL A 214 -0.93 -10.21 -19.84
C VAL A 214 -0.88 -8.71 -19.55
N ALA A 215 -0.28 -7.91 -20.44
CA ALA A 215 -0.25 -6.46 -20.30
C ALA A 215 -1.65 -5.81 -20.35
N GLN A 216 -2.56 -6.32 -21.18
CA GLN A 216 -3.93 -5.81 -21.25
C GLN A 216 -4.74 -6.22 -20.01
N LEU A 217 -4.52 -7.43 -19.49
CA LEU A 217 -5.16 -7.87 -18.24
C LEU A 217 -4.70 -7.00 -17.07
N ALA A 218 -3.41 -6.67 -16.98
CA ALA A 218 -2.89 -5.78 -15.94
C ALA A 218 -3.58 -4.41 -15.95
N GLY A 219 -3.76 -3.81 -17.14
CA GLY A 219 -4.52 -2.56 -17.29
C GLY A 219 -5.97 -2.69 -16.82
N ALA A 220 -6.65 -3.78 -17.18
CA ALA A 220 -8.02 -4.04 -16.75
C ALA A 220 -8.12 -4.25 -15.22
N VAL A 221 -7.14 -4.92 -14.60
CA VAL A 221 -7.07 -5.08 -13.13
C VAL A 221 -6.90 -3.71 -12.48
N ALA A 222 -5.99 -2.89 -12.97
CA ALA A 222 -5.75 -1.56 -12.41
C ALA A 222 -7.00 -0.68 -12.45
N GLU A 223 -7.73 -0.70 -13.57
CA GLU A 223 -8.98 0.06 -13.75
C GLU A 223 -10.09 -0.42 -12.81
N GLN A 224 -10.31 -1.75 -12.71
CA GLN A 224 -11.48 -2.32 -12.01
C GLN A 224 -11.30 -2.47 -10.51
N THR A 225 -10.07 -2.41 -10.01
CA THR A 225 -9.76 -2.73 -8.60
C THR A 225 -9.02 -1.62 -7.87
N ALA A 226 -9.04 -0.40 -8.40
CA ALA A 226 -8.33 0.74 -7.82
C ALA A 226 -6.84 0.43 -7.47
N TYR A 227 -6.17 -0.36 -8.33
CA TYR A 227 -4.78 -0.74 -8.08
C TYR A 227 -3.83 0.42 -8.39
N HIS A 228 -3.07 0.86 -7.38
CA HIS A 228 -2.25 2.09 -7.45
C HIS A 228 -0.74 1.83 -7.49
N HIS A 229 -0.31 0.58 -7.51
CA HIS A 229 1.11 0.22 -7.61
C HIS A 229 1.56 0.08 -9.07
N GLY A 230 2.86 -0.09 -9.28
CA GLY A 230 3.43 -0.16 -10.62
C GLY A 230 2.88 -1.34 -11.46
N GLU A 231 2.61 -1.09 -12.73
CA GLU A 231 2.08 -2.07 -13.69
C GLU A 231 2.96 -3.33 -13.80
N VAL A 232 4.26 -3.17 -13.67
CA VAL A 232 5.23 -4.30 -13.71
C VAL A 232 4.97 -5.31 -12.58
N SER A 233 4.52 -4.86 -11.42
CA SER A 233 4.15 -5.74 -10.31
C SER A 233 2.94 -6.61 -10.67
N LEU A 234 1.92 -6.06 -11.34
CA LEU A 234 0.78 -6.84 -11.83
C LEU A 234 1.20 -7.84 -12.93
N HIS A 235 2.08 -7.46 -13.85
CA HIS A 235 2.62 -8.38 -14.84
C HIS A 235 3.23 -9.61 -14.17
N SER A 236 4.10 -9.39 -13.18
CA SER A 236 4.74 -10.48 -12.43
C SER A 236 3.72 -11.32 -11.66
N THR A 237 2.70 -10.70 -11.06
CA THR A 237 1.64 -11.40 -10.34
C THR A 237 0.84 -12.32 -11.28
N ILE A 238 0.42 -11.82 -12.45
CA ILE A 238 -0.33 -12.59 -13.43
C ILE A 238 0.52 -13.76 -13.96
N VAL A 239 1.80 -13.51 -14.29
CA VAL A 239 2.71 -14.55 -14.77
C VAL A 239 2.87 -15.63 -13.71
N ASN A 240 3.13 -15.26 -12.45
CA ASN A 240 3.30 -16.23 -11.36
C ASN A 240 2.03 -17.06 -11.10
N MET A 241 0.83 -16.48 -11.26
CA MET A 241 -0.44 -17.21 -11.11
C MET A 241 -0.72 -18.20 -12.25
N ALA A 242 -0.09 -18.02 -13.40
CA ALA A 242 -0.25 -18.89 -14.57
C ALA A 242 0.86 -19.94 -14.71
N GLN A 243 2.00 -19.78 -14.06
CA GLN A 243 3.11 -20.73 -14.14
C GLN A 243 2.70 -22.12 -13.65
N ASP A 244 3.04 -23.15 -14.42
CA ASP A 244 2.62 -24.55 -14.23
C ASP A 244 3.79 -25.56 -14.21
N TYR A 245 5.04 -25.08 -14.24
CA TYR A 245 6.19 -25.98 -14.13
C TYR A 245 6.30 -26.57 -12.71
N VAL A 246 6.89 -27.75 -12.60
CA VAL A 246 7.08 -28.46 -11.33
C VAL A 246 7.81 -27.58 -10.31
N GLY A 247 7.17 -27.32 -9.17
CA GLY A 247 7.67 -26.43 -8.12
C GLY A 247 7.11 -25.01 -8.18
N SER A 248 6.24 -24.71 -9.17
CA SER A 248 5.39 -23.52 -9.19
C SER A 248 3.99 -23.83 -8.62
N ASN A 249 2.90 -23.52 -9.34
CA ASN A 249 1.55 -23.86 -8.88
C ASN A 249 1.19 -25.33 -9.21
N ASN A 250 0.64 -26.07 -8.27
CA ASN A 250 0.04 -27.39 -8.54
C ASN A 250 -1.33 -27.26 -9.24
N LEU A 251 -2.09 -26.22 -8.90
CA LEU A 251 -3.33 -25.83 -9.56
C LEU A 251 -3.26 -24.36 -9.96
N PRO A 252 -2.59 -24.02 -11.05
CA PRO A 252 -2.55 -22.62 -11.52
C PRO A 252 -3.96 -22.14 -11.88
N LEU A 253 -4.32 -20.93 -11.45
CA LEU A 253 -5.65 -20.38 -11.69
C LEU A 253 -5.81 -19.79 -13.11
N LEU A 254 -4.70 -19.51 -13.77
CA LEU A 254 -4.61 -18.95 -15.10
C LEU A 254 -3.85 -19.90 -16.04
N CYS A 255 -4.17 -19.84 -17.33
CA CYS A 255 -3.48 -20.61 -18.37
C CYS A 255 -2.20 -19.89 -18.81
N PRO A 256 -1.05 -20.57 -18.91
CA PRO A 256 0.17 -20.02 -19.49
C PRO A 256 0.17 -20.21 -21.02
N LEU A 257 -0.25 -19.19 -21.76
CA LEU A 257 -0.34 -19.20 -23.21
C LEU A 257 0.86 -18.43 -23.82
N GLY A 258 1.93 -19.16 -24.08
CA GLY A 258 3.21 -18.64 -24.54
C GLY A 258 4.37 -19.04 -23.62
N GLN A 259 5.44 -18.26 -23.57
CA GLN A 259 6.59 -18.53 -22.73
C GLN A 259 6.44 -17.89 -21.35
N PHE A 260 6.02 -18.68 -20.38
CA PHE A 260 5.82 -18.26 -18.98
C PHE A 260 6.99 -18.61 -18.05
N GLY A 261 8.14 -18.96 -18.61
CA GLY A 261 9.31 -19.32 -17.84
C GLY A 261 9.46 -20.83 -17.62
N THR A 262 10.62 -21.22 -17.15
CA THR A 262 10.99 -22.60 -16.94
C THR A 262 11.43 -22.87 -15.52
N ARG A 263 11.36 -24.14 -15.10
CA ARG A 263 11.84 -24.60 -13.80
C ARG A 263 13.32 -24.28 -13.58
N LEU A 264 14.14 -24.39 -14.62
CA LEU A 264 15.58 -24.15 -14.55
C LEU A 264 15.93 -22.72 -14.13
N GLN A 265 15.12 -21.75 -14.58
CA GLN A 265 15.29 -20.33 -14.26
C GLN A 265 14.36 -19.84 -13.14
N GLY A 266 13.62 -20.76 -12.52
CA GLY A 266 12.61 -20.39 -11.51
C GLY A 266 11.54 -19.44 -12.06
N GLY A 267 11.20 -19.57 -13.34
CA GLY A 267 10.20 -18.79 -14.02
C GLY A 267 10.65 -17.38 -14.45
N LYS A 268 11.89 -16.98 -14.20
CA LYS A 268 12.40 -15.64 -14.51
C LYS A 268 12.64 -15.41 -16.01
N ASP A 269 12.75 -16.49 -16.78
CA ASP A 269 12.93 -16.50 -18.23
C ASP A 269 11.63 -16.37 -19.02
N HIS A 270 10.55 -15.94 -18.40
CA HIS A 270 9.30 -15.67 -19.11
C HIS A 270 9.44 -14.51 -20.09
N ALA A 271 8.68 -14.57 -21.17
CA ALA A 271 8.65 -13.50 -22.17
C ALA A 271 7.96 -12.22 -21.60
N SER A 272 8.18 -11.10 -22.26
CA SER A 272 7.53 -9.84 -21.89
C SER A 272 6.01 -9.97 -21.94
N ALA A 273 5.31 -9.37 -20.96
CA ALA A 273 3.86 -9.34 -20.81
C ALA A 273 3.10 -8.89 -22.08
N ARG A 274 3.76 -8.17 -22.99
CA ARG A 274 3.19 -7.72 -24.27
C ARG A 274 3.01 -8.84 -25.29
N TYR A 275 3.70 -9.97 -25.12
CA TYR A 275 3.77 -11.04 -26.12
C TYR A 275 3.09 -12.34 -25.67
N ILE A 276 2.79 -12.49 -24.41
CA ILE A 276 2.17 -13.68 -23.82
C ILE A 276 0.71 -13.42 -23.46
N PHE A 277 -0.09 -14.47 -23.51
CA PHE A 277 -1.53 -14.41 -23.25
C PHE A 277 -1.89 -15.28 -22.06
N THR A 278 -3.03 -15.03 -21.49
CA THR A 278 -3.60 -15.84 -20.42
C THR A 278 -5.12 -15.86 -20.48
N MET A 279 -5.71 -16.79 -19.80
CA MET A 279 -7.16 -16.91 -19.55
C MET A 279 -7.37 -17.71 -18.26
N LEU A 280 -8.59 -17.76 -17.73
CA LEU A 280 -8.89 -18.63 -16.61
C LEU A 280 -8.72 -20.12 -17.00
N GLN A 281 -8.16 -20.91 -16.07
CA GLN A 281 -8.24 -22.36 -16.21
C GLN A 281 -9.71 -22.83 -16.15
N PRO A 282 -10.10 -23.85 -16.93
CA PRO A 282 -11.49 -24.33 -16.95
C PRO A 282 -12.02 -24.74 -15.58
N TYR A 283 -11.16 -25.24 -14.70
CA TYR A 283 -11.52 -25.67 -13.35
C TYR A 283 -11.56 -24.52 -12.32
N THR A 284 -11.09 -23.31 -12.67
CA THR A 284 -11.05 -22.21 -11.70
C THR A 284 -12.44 -21.88 -11.16
N ARG A 285 -13.48 -21.92 -11.99
CA ARG A 285 -14.87 -21.73 -11.55
C ARG A 285 -15.47 -22.94 -10.79
N LEU A 286 -14.79 -24.08 -10.78
CA LEU A 286 -15.12 -25.19 -9.89
C LEU A 286 -14.50 -24.99 -8.50
N LEU A 287 -13.33 -24.34 -8.44
CA LEU A 287 -12.67 -23.99 -7.18
C LEU A 287 -13.35 -22.79 -6.49
N TYR A 288 -13.78 -21.79 -7.26
CA TYR A 288 -14.45 -20.56 -6.81
C TYR A 288 -15.85 -20.53 -7.38
N HIS A 289 -16.80 -21.10 -6.62
CA HIS A 289 -18.15 -21.40 -7.13
C HIS A 289 -18.95 -20.13 -7.45
N PRO A 290 -19.63 -20.02 -8.59
CA PRO A 290 -20.38 -18.81 -8.98
C PRO A 290 -21.48 -18.38 -8.00
N HIS A 291 -22.08 -19.31 -7.25
CA HIS A 291 -23.12 -18.97 -6.26
C HIS A 291 -22.54 -18.17 -5.08
N ASP A 292 -21.26 -18.34 -4.78
CA ASP A 292 -20.61 -17.59 -3.71
C ASP A 292 -20.51 -16.10 -4.04
N ASP A 293 -20.45 -15.74 -5.33
CA ASP A 293 -20.38 -14.34 -5.79
C ASP A 293 -21.53 -13.47 -5.20
N LEU A 294 -22.68 -14.08 -4.85
CA LEU A 294 -23.85 -13.40 -4.29
C LEU A 294 -23.68 -13.01 -2.80
N ILE A 295 -22.82 -13.71 -2.08
CA ILE A 295 -22.63 -13.54 -0.62
C ILE A 295 -21.28 -12.90 -0.26
N LEU A 296 -20.36 -12.83 -1.20
CA LEU A 296 -19.07 -12.20 -0.99
C LEU A 296 -19.21 -10.70 -0.71
N ARG A 297 -18.48 -10.22 0.30
CA ARG A 297 -18.51 -8.80 0.68
C ARG A 297 -17.41 -8.05 -0.07
N PRO A 298 -17.76 -7.15 -0.99
CA PRO A 298 -16.79 -6.34 -1.69
C PRO A 298 -16.10 -5.38 -0.71
N VAL A 299 -14.83 -5.07 -0.98
CA VAL A 299 -14.09 -4.02 -0.30
C VAL A 299 -14.41 -2.69 -0.97
N GLU A 300 -14.46 -1.61 -0.22
CA GLU A 300 -14.54 -0.25 -0.74
C GLU A 300 -13.15 0.38 -0.75
N GLU A 301 -12.67 0.77 -1.93
CA GLU A 301 -11.37 1.41 -2.12
C GLU A 301 -11.57 2.63 -3.04
N ASP A 302 -11.11 3.80 -2.61
CA ASP A 302 -11.28 5.09 -3.32
C ASP A 302 -12.76 5.40 -3.69
N GLY A 303 -13.73 4.97 -2.89
CA GLY A 303 -15.16 5.17 -3.15
C GLY A 303 -15.75 4.22 -4.22
N GLN A 304 -15.00 3.17 -4.60
CA GLN A 304 -15.43 2.12 -5.52
C GLN A 304 -15.53 0.78 -4.79
N LEU A 305 -16.54 -0.01 -5.13
CA LEU A 305 -16.62 -1.39 -4.69
C LEU A 305 -15.74 -2.24 -5.61
N VAL A 306 -14.73 -2.87 -5.02
CA VAL A 306 -13.71 -3.64 -5.71
C VAL A 306 -13.82 -5.14 -5.40
N GLU A 307 -12.73 -5.87 -5.40
CA GLU A 307 -12.72 -7.30 -5.09
C GLU A 307 -13.26 -7.60 -3.68
N PRO A 308 -13.73 -8.84 -3.44
CA PRO A 308 -14.15 -9.23 -2.10
C PRO A 308 -12.97 -9.32 -1.15
N ALA A 309 -13.22 -9.13 0.15
CA ALA A 309 -12.20 -9.26 1.20
C ALA A 309 -11.52 -10.63 1.20
N SER A 310 -12.26 -11.69 0.87
CA SER A 310 -11.75 -13.06 0.71
C SER A 310 -12.66 -13.86 -0.21
N TYR A 311 -12.09 -14.87 -0.89
CA TYR A 311 -12.83 -15.95 -1.53
C TYR A 311 -12.85 -17.18 -0.63
N PHE A 312 -13.72 -18.15 -0.96
CA PHE A 312 -13.85 -19.42 -0.24
C PHE A 312 -13.66 -20.59 -1.20
N PRO A 313 -12.44 -20.91 -1.60
CA PRO A 313 -12.18 -22.03 -2.50
C PRO A 313 -12.61 -23.36 -1.87
N VAL A 314 -13.14 -24.29 -2.68
CA VAL A 314 -13.61 -25.61 -2.22
C VAL A 314 -12.47 -26.52 -1.75
N VAL A 315 -11.23 -26.14 -2.00
CA VAL A 315 -10.03 -26.85 -1.57
C VAL A 315 -9.07 -25.87 -0.87
N PRO A 316 -8.17 -26.34 -0.01
CA PRO A 316 -7.23 -25.47 0.70
C PRO A 316 -6.11 -24.97 -0.25
N SER A 317 -6.44 -23.97 -1.07
CA SER A 317 -5.57 -23.43 -2.13
C SER A 317 -4.19 -23.03 -1.63
N ILE A 318 -4.10 -22.52 -0.38
CA ILE A 318 -2.84 -22.15 0.24
C ILE A 318 -1.88 -23.35 0.41
N LEU A 319 -2.39 -24.54 0.69
CA LEU A 319 -1.58 -25.76 0.83
C LEU A 319 -1.24 -26.35 -0.53
N ILE A 320 -2.17 -26.26 -1.49
CA ILE A 320 -1.98 -26.87 -2.82
C ILE A 320 -0.94 -26.08 -3.63
N ASN A 321 -1.06 -24.77 -3.71
CA ASN A 321 -0.14 -23.95 -4.48
C ASN A 321 1.05 -23.44 -3.65
N GLY A 322 0.97 -23.55 -2.32
CA GLY A 322 1.96 -22.98 -1.43
C GLY A 322 1.96 -21.44 -1.48
N SER A 323 2.82 -20.83 -0.72
CA SER A 323 3.06 -19.39 -0.78
C SER A 323 4.39 -19.01 -0.13
N LEU A 324 5.05 -18.02 -0.70
CA LEU A 324 6.20 -17.34 -0.12
C LEU A 324 5.84 -15.89 0.09
N GLY A 325 5.95 -15.38 1.32
CA GLY A 325 5.70 -13.98 1.67
C GLY A 325 6.79 -13.45 2.58
N LEU A 326 7.27 -12.24 2.28
CA LEU A 326 8.21 -11.50 3.12
C LEU A 326 7.57 -10.16 3.44
N GLY A 327 7.37 -9.89 4.71
CA GLY A 327 6.85 -8.64 5.21
C GLY A 327 7.70 -8.09 6.35
N THR A 328 7.25 -7.02 6.94
CA THR A 328 7.95 -6.37 8.05
C THR A 328 7.80 -7.19 9.34
N GLY A 329 8.90 -7.77 9.83
CA GLY A 329 8.92 -8.62 11.02
C GLY A 329 8.37 -10.04 10.81
N TYR A 330 7.67 -10.30 9.71
CA TYR A 330 7.04 -11.59 9.41
C TYR A 330 7.53 -12.16 8.08
N SER A 331 7.57 -13.46 8.01
CA SER A 331 7.78 -14.20 6.77
C SER A 331 6.93 -15.47 6.79
N THR A 332 6.51 -15.92 5.62
CA THR A 332 5.83 -17.20 5.46
C THR A 332 6.46 -17.97 4.31
N TYR A 333 6.58 -19.28 4.50
CA TYR A 333 6.94 -20.21 3.45
C TYR A 333 6.08 -21.46 3.62
N ILE A 334 5.18 -21.67 2.68
CA ILE A 334 4.31 -22.84 2.61
C ILE A 334 4.66 -23.56 1.32
N PRO A 335 5.24 -24.76 1.38
CA PRO A 335 5.54 -25.53 0.18
C PRO A 335 4.24 -26.00 -0.49
N PRO A 336 4.23 -26.17 -1.82
CA PRO A 336 3.09 -26.72 -2.53
C PRO A 336 2.96 -28.23 -2.27
N PHE A 337 1.77 -28.66 -1.86
CA PHE A 337 1.44 -30.06 -1.63
C PHE A 337 0.56 -30.60 -2.75
N HIS A 338 0.66 -31.91 -2.98
CA HIS A 338 -0.22 -32.59 -3.93
C HIS A 338 -1.69 -32.45 -3.49
N PRO A 339 -2.62 -32.11 -4.41
CA PRO A 339 -4.06 -32.00 -4.14
C PRO A 339 -4.66 -33.30 -3.65
#